data_3e33334a709ca252c5163a173cf50bfb
#
_entry.id   3e33334a709ca252c5163a173cf50bfb
#
_cell.length_a   1.000
_cell.length_b   1.000
_cell.length_c   1.000
_cell.angle_alpha   90.00
_cell.angle_beta   90.00
_cell.angle_gamma   90.00
#
_symmetry.space_group_name_H-M   'P 1'
#
loop_
_entity.id
_entity.type
_entity.pdbx_description
1 polymer ?
#
loop_
_entity_poly.entity_id
_entity_poly.type
_entity_poly.pdbx_seq_one_letter_code
_entity_poly.pdbx_strand_id
1 'polypeptide(L)'
;MHRSRSFRRLDRVTPKKRHVIHYERKAASLPHCAICGKELNGIPSKNSLKGKSLRSNARIFGGVLCADCASRVIKLASRIENGELRLTDISIRDKEYVLQMVSH
;
A
#
# COMPACT_ATOMS: atom_id res chain seq x y z
N MET A 1 -30.29 12.82 -0.69
CA MET A 1 -30.25 11.36 -0.91
C MET A 1 -29.06 11.01 -1.80
N HIS A 2 -28.23 10.08 -1.36
CA HIS A 2 -27.08 9.63 -2.13
C HIS A 2 -27.49 8.50 -3.06
N ARG A 3 -27.47 8.74 -4.34
CA ARG A 3 -27.78 7.72 -5.35
C ARG A 3 -26.52 7.00 -5.86
N SER A 4 -25.35 7.54 -5.55
CA SER A 4 -24.07 6.99 -5.94
C SER A 4 -23.71 5.79 -5.06
N ARG A 5 -23.01 4.78 -5.65
CA ARG A 5 -22.50 3.63 -4.91
C ARG A 5 -21.21 3.96 -4.16
N SER A 6 -20.74 5.21 -4.20
CA SER A 6 -19.55 5.63 -3.48
C SER A 6 -19.75 5.68 -1.96
N PHE A 7 -21.00 5.69 -1.50
CA PHE A 7 -21.31 5.65 -0.07
C PHE A 7 -21.85 4.28 0.32
N ARG A 8 -21.41 3.81 1.47
CA ARG A 8 -21.90 2.56 2.04
C ARG A 8 -23.27 2.80 2.69
N ARG A 9 -24.21 1.92 2.43
CA ARG A 9 -25.53 1.96 3.04
C ARG A 9 -25.56 1.17 4.33
N LEU A 10 -26.03 1.80 5.40
CA LEU A 10 -26.22 1.16 6.69
C LEU A 10 -27.69 1.21 7.08
N ASP A 11 -28.25 0.04 7.36
CA ASP A 11 -29.60 -0.07 7.86
C ASP A 11 -29.59 0.09 9.37
N ARG A 12 -30.30 1.09 9.87
CA ARG A 12 -30.37 1.36 11.30
C ARG A 12 -31.81 1.51 11.75
N VAL A 13 -32.06 1.12 13.00
CA VAL A 13 -33.38 1.22 13.63
C VAL A 13 -33.38 2.46 14.53
N THR A 14 -34.35 3.35 14.30
CA THR A 14 -34.53 4.55 15.11
C THR A 14 -35.20 4.19 16.45
N PRO A 15 -35.15 5.10 17.49
CA PRO A 15 -35.87 4.88 18.74
C PRO A 15 -37.37 4.63 18.58
N LYS A 16 -37.97 5.12 17.51
CA LYS A 16 -39.38 4.85 17.19
C LYS A 16 -39.58 3.55 16.41
N LYS A 17 -38.59 2.67 16.38
CA LYS A 17 -38.63 1.37 15.70
C LYS A 17 -38.84 1.45 14.19
N ARG A 18 -38.41 2.53 13.56
CA ARG A 18 -38.42 2.67 12.11
C ARG A 18 -37.06 2.32 11.51
N HIS A 19 -37.07 1.62 10.38
CA HIS A 19 -35.84 1.32 9.64
C HIS A 19 -35.50 2.52 8.75
N VAL A 20 -34.27 3.02 8.92
CA VAL A 20 -33.75 4.14 8.16
C VAL A 20 -32.41 3.76 7.58
N ILE A 21 -32.16 4.15 6.34
CA ILE A 21 -30.87 3.90 5.67
C ILE A 21 -29.98 5.11 5.89
N HIS A 22 -28.84 4.88 6.55
CA HIS A 22 -27.80 5.88 6.71
C HIS A 22 -26.69 5.65 5.69
N TYR A 23 -26.03 6.72 5.28
CA TYR A 23 -24.96 6.68 4.30
C TYR A 23 -23.66 7.08 4.98
N GLU A 24 -22.63 6.26 4.82
CA GLU A 24 -21.30 6.54 5.32
C GLU A 24 -20.29 6.43 4.19
N ARG A 25 -19.20 7.17 4.29
CA ARG A 25 -18.09 7.03 3.35
C ARG A 25 -17.47 5.66 3.52
N LYS A 26 -17.12 5.04 2.40
CA LYS A 26 -16.41 3.76 2.44
C LYS A 26 -15.06 3.97 3.10
N ALA A 27 -14.76 3.12 4.08
CA ALA A 27 -13.45 3.13 4.71
C ALA A 27 -12.42 2.59 3.71
N ALA A 28 -11.33 3.33 3.51
CA ALA A 28 -10.22 2.84 2.72
C ALA A 28 -9.35 1.94 3.59
N SER A 29 -8.90 0.82 3.03
CA SER A 29 -7.94 -0.03 3.70
C SER A 29 -6.57 0.67 3.75
N LEU A 30 -5.75 0.31 4.74
CA LEU A 30 -4.37 0.77 4.79
C LEU A 30 -3.59 0.15 3.62
N PRO A 31 -2.59 0.87 3.09
CA PRO A 31 -1.77 0.30 2.03
C PRO A 31 -0.96 -0.89 2.53
N HIS A 32 -0.75 -1.85 1.66
CA HIS A 32 -0.01 -3.08 1.97
C HIS A 32 1.26 -3.18 1.12
N CYS A 33 2.25 -3.87 1.67
CA CYS A 33 3.48 -4.15 0.94
C CYS A 33 3.18 -5.00 -0.30
N ALA A 34 3.78 -4.63 -1.44
CA ALA A 34 3.56 -5.34 -2.70
C ALA A 34 4.19 -6.75 -2.71
N ILE A 35 5.19 -7.00 -1.88
CA ILE A 35 5.89 -8.28 -1.83
C ILE A 35 5.30 -9.21 -0.76
N CYS A 36 5.26 -8.77 0.49
CA CYS A 36 4.87 -9.62 1.62
C CYS A 36 3.42 -9.45 2.06
N GLY A 37 2.73 -8.42 1.62
CA GLY A 37 1.34 -8.15 1.98
C GLY A 37 1.14 -7.54 3.37
N LYS A 38 2.22 -7.21 4.08
CA LYS A 38 2.16 -6.62 5.40
C LYS A 38 1.69 -5.17 5.31
N GLU A 39 0.95 -4.71 6.31
CA GLU A 39 0.52 -3.31 6.35
C GLU A 39 1.71 -2.37 6.44
N LEU A 40 1.66 -1.29 5.67
CA LEU A 40 2.72 -0.29 5.66
C LEU A 40 2.55 0.68 6.82
N ASN A 41 3.61 0.84 7.61
CA ASN A 41 3.64 1.77 8.74
C ASN A 41 4.02 3.17 8.26
N GLY A 42 3.45 4.18 8.89
CA GLY A 42 3.75 5.57 8.57
C GLY A 42 3.10 6.08 7.29
N ILE A 43 2.26 5.28 6.68
CA ILE A 43 1.50 5.66 5.49
C ILE A 43 0.03 5.82 5.90
N PRO A 44 -0.57 7.01 5.78
CA PRO A 44 -1.96 7.21 6.15
C PRO A 44 -2.90 6.52 5.15
N SER A 45 -4.13 6.27 5.59
CA SER A 45 -5.15 5.69 4.72
C SER A 45 -5.51 6.65 3.59
N LYS A 46 -5.98 6.11 2.49
CA LYS A 46 -6.33 6.88 1.29
C LYS A 46 -7.32 8.02 1.57
N ASN A 47 -8.27 7.81 2.49
CA ASN A 47 -9.30 8.80 2.79
C ASN A 47 -8.83 9.93 3.72
N SER A 48 -7.72 9.76 4.43
CA SER A 48 -7.22 10.76 5.35
C SER A 48 -6.27 11.76 4.72
N LEU A 49 -5.90 11.57 3.46
CA LEU A 49 -4.91 12.40 2.78
C LEU A 49 -5.47 13.19 1.63
N LYS A 50 -5.01 14.43 1.53
CA LYS A 50 -5.37 15.34 0.46
C LYS A 50 -4.33 15.41 -0.64
N GLY A 51 -3.08 15.07 -0.37
CA GLY A 51 -1.97 15.18 -1.32
C GLY A 51 -1.36 13.83 -1.69
N LYS A 52 -0.97 13.68 -2.93
CA LYS A 52 -0.37 12.46 -3.44
C LYS A 52 1.00 12.17 -2.79
N SER A 53 1.81 13.20 -2.60
CA SER A 53 3.13 13.08 -1.97
C SER A 53 3.06 12.66 -0.51
N LEU A 54 1.95 12.95 0.18
CA LEU A 54 1.76 12.57 1.57
C LEU A 54 1.40 11.09 1.75
N ARG A 55 1.11 10.38 0.65
CA ARG A 55 0.77 8.96 0.68
C ARG A 55 1.99 8.05 0.65
N SER A 56 3.18 8.62 0.61
CA SER A 56 4.42 7.86 0.65
C SER A 56 5.35 8.45 1.70
N ASN A 57 6.22 7.62 2.26
CA ASN A 57 7.28 8.11 3.13
C ASN A 57 8.51 8.46 2.29
N ALA A 58 9.55 9.01 2.93
CA ALA A 58 10.76 9.43 2.23
C ALA A 58 11.72 8.28 1.91
N ARG A 59 11.39 7.06 2.33
CA ARG A 59 12.21 5.87 2.09
C ARG A 59 12.11 5.44 0.63
N ILE A 60 13.14 4.79 0.14
CA ILE A 60 13.12 4.14 -1.18
C ILE A 60 11.95 3.14 -1.21
N PHE A 61 11.18 3.15 -2.28
CA PHE A 61 9.93 2.39 -2.42
C PHE A 61 8.89 2.72 -1.32
N GLY A 62 8.93 3.96 -0.81
CA GLY A 62 7.93 4.43 0.14
C GLY A 62 6.51 4.32 -0.41
N GLY A 63 5.59 3.81 0.39
CA GLY A 63 4.22 3.56 -0.04
C GLY A 63 4.01 2.30 -0.86
N VAL A 64 5.08 1.61 -1.24
CA VAL A 64 5.03 0.38 -2.06
C VAL A 64 5.52 -0.82 -1.27
N LEU A 65 6.69 -0.72 -0.65
CA LEU A 65 7.31 -1.81 0.10
C LEU A 65 7.43 -1.46 1.58
N CYS A 66 7.34 -2.49 2.43
CA CYS A 66 7.62 -2.32 3.85
C CYS A 66 9.14 -2.18 4.07
N ALA A 67 9.54 -1.77 5.28
CA ALA A 67 10.96 -1.56 5.61
C ALA A 67 11.80 -2.81 5.40
N ASP A 68 11.29 -3.97 5.79
CA ASP A 68 12.01 -5.24 5.66
C ASP A 68 12.23 -5.62 4.21
N CYS A 69 11.20 -5.54 3.38
CA CYS A 69 11.29 -5.85 1.96
C CYS A 69 12.17 -4.84 1.22
N ALA A 70 12.07 -3.55 1.56
CA ALA A 70 12.92 -2.51 0.98
C ALA A 70 14.39 -2.76 1.30
N SER A 71 14.72 -3.12 2.56
CA SER A 71 16.08 -3.46 2.97
C SER A 71 16.61 -4.65 2.19
N ARG A 72 15.79 -5.69 2.02
CA ARG A 72 16.19 -6.89 1.27
C ARG A 72 16.48 -6.54 -0.20
N VAL A 73 15.64 -5.74 -0.83
CA VAL A 73 15.82 -5.32 -2.21
C VAL A 73 17.12 -4.53 -2.39
N ILE A 74 17.40 -3.61 -1.48
CA ILE A 74 18.64 -2.81 -1.51
C ILE A 74 19.88 -3.71 -1.38
N LYS A 75 19.85 -4.67 -0.47
CA LYS A 75 20.95 -5.62 -0.29
C LYS A 75 21.16 -6.47 -1.56
N LEU A 76 20.09 -6.96 -2.16
CA LEU A 76 20.17 -7.74 -3.39
C LEU A 76 20.72 -6.91 -4.56
N ALA A 77 20.30 -5.66 -4.68
CA ALA A 77 20.81 -4.76 -5.71
C ALA A 77 22.30 -4.51 -5.56
N SER A 78 22.76 -4.29 -4.33
CA SER A 78 24.19 -4.12 -4.05
C SER A 78 25.00 -5.34 -4.42
N ARG A 79 24.51 -6.53 -4.10
CA ARG A 79 25.20 -7.79 -4.45
C ARG A 79 25.27 -8.01 -5.97
N ILE A 80 24.25 -7.62 -6.69
CA ILE A 80 24.27 -7.72 -8.14
C ILE A 80 25.27 -6.74 -8.75
N GLU A 81 25.32 -5.51 -8.25
CA GLU A 81 26.29 -4.51 -8.71
C GLU A 81 27.73 -4.96 -8.45
N ASN A 82 27.96 -5.67 -7.33
CA ASN A 82 29.27 -6.20 -7.00
C ASN A 82 29.61 -7.51 -7.73
N GLY A 83 28.68 -8.07 -8.50
CA GLY A 83 28.89 -9.30 -9.24
C GLY A 83 28.72 -10.58 -8.43
N GLU A 84 28.27 -10.49 -7.18
CA GLU A 84 28.10 -11.66 -6.29
C GLU A 84 26.89 -12.52 -6.64
N LEU A 85 25.83 -11.89 -7.20
CA LEU A 85 24.59 -12.57 -7.56
C LEU A 85 24.21 -12.28 -9.01
N ARG A 86 23.53 -13.24 -9.61
CA ARG A 86 22.91 -13.07 -10.93
C ARG A 86 21.44 -12.75 -10.78
N LEU A 87 20.88 -12.04 -11.74
CA LEU A 87 19.44 -11.73 -11.76
C LEU A 87 18.58 -12.99 -11.74
N THR A 88 19.08 -14.08 -12.29
CA THR A 88 18.37 -15.37 -12.32
C THR A 88 18.25 -16.03 -10.95
N ASP A 89 19.12 -15.67 -10.00
CA ASP A 89 19.15 -16.24 -8.65
C ASP A 89 18.15 -15.56 -7.70
N ILE A 90 17.48 -14.51 -8.14
CA ILE A 90 16.57 -13.72 -7.34
C ILE A 90 15.13 -14.19 -7.60
N SER A 91 14.29 -14.16 -6.55
CA SER A 91 12.88 -14.49 -6.68
C SER A 91 12.18 -13.54 -7.65
N ILE A 92 11.15 -14.01 -8.33
CA ILE A 92 10.39 -13.22 -9.29
C ILE A 92 9.78 -11.98 -8.63
N ARG A 93 9.35 -12.09 -7.39
CA ARG A 93 8.75 -11.00 -6.64
C ARG A 93 9.71 -9.84 -6.38
N ASP A 94 10.96 -10.15 -6.10
CA ASP A 94 11.98 -9.15 -5.81
C ASP A 94 12.65 -8.60 -7.07
N LYS A 95 12.63 -9.36 -8.14
CA LYS A 95 13.36 -9.06 -9.38
C LYS A 95 13.00 -7.70 -9.98
N GLU A 96 11.73 -7.38 -10.02
CA GLU A 96 11.25 -6.12 -10.58
C GLU A 96 11.82 -4.91 -9.84
N TYR A 97 11.79 -4.96 -8.51
CA TYR A 97 12.28 -3.87 -7.67
C TYR A 97 13.79 -3.75 -7.70
N VAL A 98 14.49 -4.88 -7.76
CA VAL A 98 15.94 -4.91 -7.88
C VAL A 98 16.37 -4.31 -9.22
N LEU A 99 15.67 -4.62 -10.30
CA LEU A 99 15.96 -4.05 -11.62
C LEU A 99 15.79 -2.52 -11.63
N GLN A 100 14.79 -1.99 -10.94
CA GLN A 100 14.61 -0.56 -10.82
C GLN A 100 15.76 0.11 -10.07
N MET A 101 16.32 -0.54 -9.06
CA MET A 101 17.47 -0.04 -8.31
C MET A 101 18.75 -0.07 -9.14
N VAL A 102 19.00 -1.16 -9.85
CA VAL A 102 20.23 -1.36 -10.62
C VAL A 102 20.27 -0.46 -11.87
N SER A 103 19.10 -0.14 -12.44
CA SER A 103 19.02 0.68 -13.64
C SER A 103 19.25 2.18 -13.39
N HIS A 104 19.36 2.62 -12.15
CA HIS A 104 19.62 4.03 -11.83
C HIS A 104 21.11 4.32 -11.73
#